data_c90c7650de886062f9865015bc44aeb8
#
_entry.id   c90c7650de886062f9865015bc44aeb8
#
_cell.length_a   1.000
_cell.length_b   1.000
_cell.length_c   1.000
_cell.angle_alpha   90.00
_cell.angle_beta   90.00
_cell.angle_gamma   90.00
#
_symmetry.space_group_name_H-M   'P 1'
#
loop_
_entity.id
_entity.type
_entity.pdbx_description
1 polymer ?
#
loop_
_entity_poly.entity_id
_entity_poly.type
_entity_poly.pdbx_seq_one_letter_code
_entity_poly.pdbx_strand_id
1 'polypeptide(L)'
;LVGSEMCIRDSIYTGVTAILVLIAAVFVVFLFLERSAVFAFLGKVRFVLAPVIYGAVLAFLMSPVYNWCYRLTVYTGKSGEPKARFKNEKLGAFFGRSVGTAVSLVFLLAVIVSLSSMIIPQLYSSIVGIINMMPEYFQNVYDWLTDFFVNNPPVEQAILNIYEQSAQYFQNWMETDLMSNLSNFQNFQNIEKILGGVSSGVMNLITLTKNLLIGLIVMIYLLNIKESLSAQGKKFIYSILPLKAANIVVGEFRFIKKAFSGFIIGKLIDSLIIGILCFI
;
A
#
# COMPACT_ATOMS: atom_id res chain seq x y z
N LEU A 1 12.68 57.90 29.13
CA LEU A 1 12.14 56.60 29.61
C LEU A 1 11.62 55.70 28.46
N VAL A 2 11.03 56.25 27.39
CA VAL A 2 10.49 55.46 26.25
C VAL A 2 11.61 54.84 25.39
N GLY A 3 12.77 55.44 25.29
CA GLY A 3 13.91 54.93 24.50
C GLY A 3 14.61 53.73 25.10
N SER A 4 14.59 53.58 26.44
CA SER A 4 15.24 52.45 27.12
C SER A 4 14.43 51.14 27.03
N GLU A 5 13.10 51.19 27.07
CA GLU A 5 12.23 50.03 26.94
C GLU A 5 12.24 49.45 25.51
N MET A 6 12.37 50.33 24.50
CA MET A 6 12.47 49.93 23.11
C MET A 6 13.79 49.20 22.83
N CYS A 7 14.91 49.68 23.40
CA CYS A 7 16.23 49.07 23.25
C CYS A 7 16.34 47.70 23.96
N ILE A 8 15.70 47.56 25.13
CA ILE A 8 15.65 46.30 25.89
C ILE A 8 14.82 45.25 25.12
N ARG A 9 13.71 45.65 24.53
CA ARG A 9 12.83 44.74 23.76
C ARG A 9 13.51 44.24 22.50
N ASP A 10 14.21 45.08 21.75
CA ASP A 10 14.98 44.67 20.58
C ASP A 10 16.15 43.77 20.94
N SER A 11 16.83 44.01 22.07
CA SER A 11 17.89 43.13 22.57
C SER A 11 17.36 41.73 22.97
N ILE A 12 16.19 41.68 23.57
CA ILE A 12 15.54 40.37 23.91
C ILE A 12 15.14 39.61 22.65
N TYR A 13 14.54 40.29 21.65
CA TYR A 13 14.19 39.61 20.38
C TYR A 13 15.43 39.12 19.66
N THR A 14 16.51 39.88 19.62
CA THR A 14 17.78 39.48 19.01
C THR A 14 18.40 38.30 19.76
N GLY A 15 18.35 38.28 21.10
CA GLY A 15 18.83 37.18 21.92
C GLY A 15 17.99 35.88 21.70
N VAL A 16 16.67 35.99 21.66
CA VAL A 16 15.78 34.87 21.40
C VAL A 16 15.97 34.28 19.99
N THR A 17 16.11 35.16 18.97
CA THR A 17 16.38 34.70 17.61
C THR A 17 17.74 34.03 17.47
N ALA A 18 18.78 34.55 18.13
CA ALA A 18 20.11 33.95 18.13
C ALA A 18 20.10 32.56 18.79
N ILE A 19 19.40 32.40 19.91
CA ILE A 19 19.23 31.09 20.58
C ILE A 19 18.46 30.09 19.69
N LEU A 20 17.38 30.53 19.04
CA LEU A 20 16.63 29.70 18.12
C LEU A 20 17.45 29.23 16.91
N VAL A 21 18.28 30.14 16.36
CA VAL A 21 19.18 29.76 15.25
C VAL A 21 20.26 28.80 15.71
N LEU A 22 20.82 28.98 16.91
CA LEU A 22 21.77 28.01 17.48
C LEU A 22 21.15 26.67 17.74
N ILE A 23 19.97 26.61 18.32
CA ILE A 23 19.22 25.34 18.52
C ILE A 23 18.95 24.67 17.19
N ALA A 24 18.50 25.42 16.16
CA ALA A 24 18.27 24.89 14.83
C ALA A 24 19.55 24.32 14.18
N ALA A 25 20.66 25.05 14.33
CA ALA A 25 21.96 24.62 13.80
C ALA A 25 22.47 23.36 14.50
N VAL A 26 22.40 23.28 15.82
CA VAL A 26 22.75 22.07 16.60
C VAL A 26 21.86 20.91 16.23
N PHE A 27 20.55 21.14 16.04
CA PHE A 27 19.61 20.10 15.63
C PHE A 27 19.93 19.56 14.21
N VAL A 28 20.26 20.43 13.27
CA VAL A 28 20.69 20.02 11.92
C VAL A 28 21.98 19.20 11.98
N VAL A 29 22.97 19.65 12.72
CA VAL A 29 24.24 18.91 12.92
C VAL A 29 23.97 17.54 13.55
N PHE A 30 23.12 17.47 14.58
CA PHE A 30 22.71 16.21 15.20
C PHE A 30 22.07 15.25 14.21
N LEU A 31 21.15 15.75 13.34
CA LEU A 31 20.53 14.94 12.28
C LEU A 31 21.55 14.36 11.29
N PHE A 32 22.61 15.12 10.98
CA PHE A 32 23.68 14.65 10.09
C PHE A 32 24.63 13.65 10.76
N LEU A 33 24.99 13.88 12.01
CA LEU A 33 25.89 13.00 12.76
C LEU A 33 25.21 11.65 13.11
N GLU A 34 23.97 11.70 13.58
CA GLU A 34 23.19 10.53 14.00
C GLU A 34 22.19 10.07 12.93
N ARG A 35 22.56 10.22 11.66
CA ARG A 35 21.68 9.83 10.53
C ARG A 35 21.18 8.38 10.64
N SER A 36 22.02 7.46 11.13
CA SER A 36 21.64 6.05 11.29
C SER A 36 20.50 5.88 12.31
N ALA A 37 20.57 6.58 13.45
CA ALA A 37 19.53 6.57 14.48
C ALA A 37 18.23 7.22 13.97
N VAL A 38 18.34 8.30 13.22
CA VAL A 38 17.19 8.97 12.61
C VAL A 38 16.49 8.07 11.59
N PHE A 39 17.25 7.42 10.69
CA PHE A 39 16.69 6.47 9.74
C PHE A 39 16.10 5.23 10.42
N ALA A 40 16.71 4.72 11.47
CA ALA A 40 16.16 3.62 12.27
C ALA A 40 14.85 4.01 12.96
N PHE A 41 14.78 5.23 13.52
CA PHE A 41 13.56 5.77 14.10
C PHE A 41 12.45 5.93 13.06
N LEU A 42 12.75 6.55 11.90
CA LEU A 42 11.80 6.69 10.79
C LEU A 42 11.33 5.33 10.27
N GLY A 43 12.22 4.34 10.22
CA GLY A 43 11.88 2.96 9.88
C GLY A 43 10.86 2.35 10.86
N LYS A 44 11.06 2.53 12.17
CA LYS A 44 10.11 2.10 13.21
C LYS A 44 8.77 2.81 13.09
N VAL A 45 8.78 4.13 12.91
CA VAL A 45 7.56 4.94 12.70
C VAL A 45 6.79 4.46 11.47
N ARG A 46 7.48 4.25 10.34
CA ARG A 46 6.86 3.71 9.12
C ARG A 46 6.23 2.34 9.36
N PHE A 47 6.91 1.45 10.08
CA PHE A 47 6.41 0.12 10.39
C PHE A 47 5.13 0.17 11.23
N VAL A 48 5.09 1.02 12.25
CA VAL A 48 3.90 1.20 13.11
C VAL A 48 2.76 1.89 12.35
N LEU A 49 3.06 2.85 11.47
CA LEU A 49 2.04 3.55 10.68
C LEU A 49 1.55 2.76 9.47
N ALA A 50 2.27 1.71 9.03
CA ALA A 50 1.91 0.95 7.83
C ALA A 50 0.44 0.50 7.81
N PRO A 51 -0.13 -0.11 8.86
CA PRO A 51 -1.54 -0.51 8.85
C PRO A 51 -2.50 0.67 8.70
N VAL A 52 -2.16 1.82 9.31
CA VAL A 52 -2.98 3.05 9.23
C VAL A 52 -2.97 3.60 7.80
N ILE A 53 -1.80 3.61 7.16
CA ILE A 53 -1.65 4.05 5.76
C ILE A 53 -2.43 3.12 4.84
N TYR A 54 -2.32 1.80 5.01
CA TYR A 54 -3.11 0.84 4.22
C TYR A 54 -4.62 1.05 4.43
N GLY A 55 -5.05 1.24 5.67
CA GLY A 55 -6.46 1.54 5.97
C GLY A 55 -6.94 2.85 5.34
N ALA A 56 -6.11 3.89 5.33
CA ALA A 56 -6.44 5.17 4.71
C ALA A 56 -6.54 5.05 3.17
N VAL A 57 -5.64 4.32 2.54
CA VAL A 57 -5.68 4.03 1.10
C VAL A 57 -6.92 3.23 0.74
N LEU A 58 -7.22 2.16 1.48
CA LEU A 58 -8.43 1.35 1.28
C LEU A 58 -9.71 2.17 1.49
N ALA A 59 -9.77 3.02 2.54
CA ALA A 59 -10.89 3.92 2.77
C ALA A 59 -11.11 4.90 1.62
N PHE A 60 -10.01 5.42 1.06
CA PHE A 60 -10.07 6.31 -0.09
C PHE A 60 -10.56 5.59 -1.35
N LEU A 61 -10.05 4.39 -1.64
CA LEU A 61 -10.48 3.55 -2.77
C LEU A 61 -11.95 3.14 -2.67
N MET A 62 -12.42 2.80 -1.46
CA MET A 62 -13.80 2.38 -1.22
C MET A 62 -14.78 3.56 -1.05
N SER A 63 -14.26 4.78 -0.94
CA SER A 63 -15.08 5.99 -0.80
C SER A 63 -16.14 6.17 -1.90
N PRO A 64 -15.90 5.89 -3.20
CA PRO A 64 -16.92 5.97 -4.24
C PRO A 64 -18.09 5.01 -3.99
N VAL A 65 -17.79 3.75 -3.65
CA VAL A 65 -18.79 2.70 -3.36
C VAL A 65 -19.60 3.07 -2.13
N TYR A 66 -18.92 3.48 -1.06
CA TYR A 66 -19.56 3.96 0.16
C TYR A 66 -20.49 5.16 -0.11
N ASN A 67 -20.02 6.16 -0.85
CA ASN A 67 -20.82 7.35 -1.15
C ASN A 67 -22.05 7.05 -2.01
N TRP A 68 -21.91 6.10 -2.94
CA TRP A 68 -23.03 5.65 -3.77
C TRP A 68 -24.11 4.98 -2.91
N CYS A 69 -23.73 4.03 -2.05
CA CYS A 69 -24.66 3.38 -1.11
C CYS A 69 -25.28 4.35 -0.10
N TYR A 70 -24.46 5.27 0.44
CA TYR A 70 -24.93 6.28 1.38
C TYR A 70 -25.97 7.21 0.74
N ARG A 71 -25.76 7.62 -0.51
CA ARG A 71 -26.73 8.45 -1.27
C ARG A 71 -28.03 7.71 -1.58
N LEU A 72 -28.02 6.41 -1.74
CA LEU A 72 -29.23 5.60 -1.93
C LEU A 72 -30.08 5.53 -0.67
N THR A 73 -29.43 5.53 0.51
CA THR A 73 -30.11 5.42 1.82
C THR A 73 -30.46 6.76 2.41
N VAL A 74 -29.70 7.83 2.13
CA VAL A 74 -29.90 9.18 2.66
C VAL A 74 -30.03 10.16 1.51
N TYR A 75 -31.27 10.71 1.34
CA TYR A 75 -31.54 11.71 0.32
C TYR A 75 -31.05 13.08 0.77
N THR A 76 -30.26 13.76 -0.04
CA THR A 76 -29.78 15.12 0.21
C THR A 76 -30.86 16.11 -0.28
N GLY A 77 -31.50 16.83 0.62
CA GLY A 77 -32.49 17.87 0.27
C GLY A 77 -31.84 19.05 -0.46
N LYS A 78 -32.65 19.91 -1.12
CA LYS A 78 -32.20 21.11 -1.85
C LYS A 78 -31.36 22.09 -1.02
N SER A 79 -31.46 22.07 0.31
CA SER A 79 -30.65 22.89 1.24
C SER A 79 -29.33 22.25 1.68
N GLY A 80 -28.90 21.11 1.08
CA GLY A 80 -27.62 20.50 1.42
C GLY A 80 -27.63 19.67 2.72
N GLU A 81 -28.73 19.64 3.45
CA GLU A 81 -28.87 18.82 4.65
C GLU A 81 -29.26 17.37 4.31
N PRO A 82 -28.64 16.37 4.95
CA PRO A 82 -28.98 14.98 4.72
C PRO A 82 -30.36 14.68 5.31
N LYS A 83 -31.38 14.51 4.46
CA LYS A 83 -32.70 14.01 4.87
C LYS A 83 -32.72 12.50 4.77
N ALA A 84 -32.87 11.84 5.92
CA ALA A 84 -33.08 10.40 5.95
C ALA A 84 -34.42 10.05 5.32
N ARG A 85 -34.47 8.99 4.52
CA ARG A 85 -35.70 8.41 3.99
C ARG A 85 -36.58 7.82 5.11
N PHE A 86 -36.04 7.77 6.32
CA PHE A 86 -36.69 7.30 7.54
C PHE A 86 -37.17 8.46 8.42
N LYS A 87 -38.24 8.24 9.14
CA LYS A 87 -38.94 9.21 10.01
C LYS A 87 -38.03 9.81 11.13
N ASN A 88 -36.90 9.17 11.46
CA ASN A 88 -35.88 9.64 12.40
C ASN A 88 -34.55 9.89 11.69
N GLU A 89 -34.14 11.14 11.51
CA GLU A 89 -32.93 11.56 10.80
C GLU A 89 -31.63 10.94 11.36
N LYS A 90 -31.52 10.83 12.68
CA LYS A 90 -30.34 10.22 13.35
C LYS A 90 -30.22 8.73 13.06
N LEU A 91 -31.35 7.99 13.08
CA LEU A 91 -31.39 6.57 12.76
C LEU A 91 -31.10 6.33 11.28
N GLY A 92 -31.66 7.14 10.39
CA GLY A 92 -31.38 7.03 8.95
C GLY A 92 -29.93 7.30 8.58
N ALA A 93 -29.31 8.30 9.20
CA ALA A 93 -27.86 8.56 9.00
C ALA A 93 -26.98 7.42 9.56
N PHE A 94 -27.35 6.84 10.69
CA PHE A 94 -26.65 5.69 11.26
C PHE A 94 -26.79 4.46 10.35
N PHE A 95 -28.00 4.12 9.92
CA PHE A 95 -28.25 3.02 8.98
C PHE A 95 -27.53 3.25 7.64
N GLY A 96 -27.56 4.46 7.09
CA GLY A 96 -26.87 4.80 5.86
C GLY A 96 -25.35 4.60 5.95
N ARG A 97 -24.75 4.97 7.09
CA ARG A 97 -23.32 4.75 7.35
C ARG A 97 -23.00 3.26 7.49
N SER A 98 -23.79 2.52 8.28
CA SER A 98 -23.60 1.09 8.51
C SER A 98 -23.76 0.29 7.21
N VAL A 99 -24.80 0.53 6.44
CA VAL A 99 -25.03 -0.13 5.15
C VAL A 99 -23.95 0.25 4.15
N GLY A 100 -23.57 1.52 4.03
CA GLY A 100 -22.50 1.97 3.15
C GLY A 100 -21.16 1.31 3.48
N THR A 101 -20.84 1.17 4.77
CA THR A 101 -19.62 0.49 5.23
C THR A 101 -19.67 -1.00 4.96
N ALA A 102 -20.80 -1.68 5.29
CA ALA A 102 -20.97 -3.11 5.05
C ALA A 102 -20.85 -3.47 3.56
N VAL A 103 -21.54 -2.72 2.70
CA VAL A 103 -21.47 -2.92 1.24
C VAL A 103 -20.04 -2.68 0.71
N SER A 104 -19.37 -1.63 1.18
CA SER A 104 -17.97 -1.37 0.79
C SER A 104 -17.04 -2.48 1.23
N LEU A 105 -17.25 -3.06 2.42
CA LEU A 105 -16.48 -4.19 2.93
C LEU A 105 -16.72 -5.46 2.11
N VAL A 106 -17.98 -5.80 1.87
CA VAL A 106 -18.35 -6.98 1.06
C VAL A 106 -17.81 -6.83 -0.37
N PHE A 107 -17.93 -5.64 -0.96
CA PHE A 107 -17.38 -5.35 -2.28
C PHE A 107 -15.86 -5.54 -2.31
N LEU A 108 -15.13 -5.00 -1.33
CA LEU A 108 -13.68 -5.17 -1.22
C LEU A 108 -13.29 -6.64 -1.10
N LEU A 109 -13.97 -7.38 -0.22
CA LEU A 109 -13.72 -8.82 -0.06
C LEU A 109 -14.05 -9.60 -1.33
N ALA A 110 -15.14 -9.29 -2.01
CA ALA A 110 -15.50 -9.91 -3.28
C ALA A 110 -14.42 -9.67 -4.35
N VAL A 111 -13.89 -8.45 -4.46
CA VAL A 111 -12.79 -8.12 -5.37
C VAL A 111 -11.53 -8.91 -5.00
N ILE A 112 -11.14 -8.94 -3.73
CA ILE A 112 -9.96 -9.70 -3.28
C ILE A 112 -10.12 -11.20 -3.60
N VAL A 113 -11.24 -11.80 -3.26
CA VAL A 113 -11.50 -13.23 -3.53
C VAL A 113 -11.51 -13.50 -5.03
N SER A 114 -12.19 -12.67 -5.83
CA SER A 114 -12.23 -12.81 -7.28
C SER A 114 -10.84 -12.74 -7.92
N LEU A 115 -10.05 -11.74 -7.55
CA LEU A 115 -8.68 -11.61 -8.07
C LEU A 115 -7.79 -12.77 -7.61
N SER A 116 -7.88 -13.18 -6.35
CA SER A 116 -7.09 -14.29 -5.82
C SER A 116 -7.45 -15.60 -6.50
N SER A 117 -8.73 -15.89 -6.72
CA SER A 117 -9.19 -17.11 -7.40
C SER A 117 -8.77 -17.18 -8.87
N MET A 118 -8.54 -16.03 -9.50
CA MET A 118 -8.06 -15.97 -10.89
C MET A 118 -6.53 -16.03 -10.96
N ILE A 119 -5.84 -15.27 -10.12
CA ILE A 119 -4.37 -15.09 -10.19
C ILE A 119 -3.64 -16.31 -9.66
N ILE A 120 -4.07 -16.87 -8.51
CA ILE A 120 -3.36 -17.96 -7.85
C ILE A 120 -3.25 -19.23 -8.74
N PRO A 121 -4.35 -19.74 -9.35
CA PRO A 121 -4.26 -20.88 -10.25
C PRO A 121 -3.39 -20.60 -11.48
N GLN A 122 -3.49 -19.38 -12.03
CA GLN A 122 -2.70 -18.98 -13.20
C GLN A 122 -1.20 -18.94 -12.88
N LEU A 123 -0.81 -18.36 -11.73
CA LEU A 123 0.57 -18.37 -11.27
C LEU A 123 1.09 -19.79 -11.07
N TYR A 124 0.31 -20.64 -10.41
CA TYR A 124 0.67 -22.04 -10.19
C TYR A 124 0.91 -22.76 -11.52
N SER A 125 -0.04 -22.69 -12.46
CA SER A 125 0.10 -23.33 -13.76
C SER A 125 1.27 -22.77 -14.58
N SER A 126 1.54 -21.47 -14.50
CA SER A 126 2.69 -20.84 -15.16
C SER A 126 4.02 -21.31 -14.58
N ILE A 127 4.13 -21.40 -13.25
CA ILE A 127 5.34 -21.89 -12.59
C ILE A 127 5.58 -23.35 -12.92
N VAL A 128 4.57 -24.19 -12.82
CA VAL A 128 4.65 -25.62 -13.17
C VAL A 128 5.00 -25.80 -14.66
N GLY A 129 4.42 -24.97 -15.53
CA GLY A 129 4.75 -24.97 -16.96
C GLY A 129 6.23 -24.65 -17.22
N ILE A 130 6.79 -23.66 -16.55
CA ILE A 130 8.22 -23.31 -16.64
C ILE A 130 9.07 -24.48 -16.14
N ILE A 131 8.72 -25.07 -15.00
CA ILE A 131 9.46 -26.21 -14.41
C ILE A 131 9.49 -27.38 -15.39
N ASN A 132 8.37 -27.71 -15.99
CA ASN A 132 8.27 -28.84 -16.93
C ASN A 132 9.02 -28.61 -18.25
N MET A 133 9.19 -27.35 -18.68
CA MET A 133 9.97 -27.01 -19.88
C MET A 133 11.47 -26.87 -19.59
N MET A 134 11.89 -26.74 -18.34
CA MET A 134 13.29 -26.53 -17.97
C MET A 134 14.24 -27.62 -18.49
N PRO A 135 13.93 -28.95 -18.41
CA PRO A 135 14.81 -29.98 -18.94
C PRO A 135 15.12 -29.80 -20.43
N GLU A 136 14.12 -29.43 -21.22
CA GLU A 136 14.29 -29.15 -22.65
C GLU A 136 15.19 -27.93 -22.89
N TYR A 137 15.00 -26.84 -22.11
CA TYR A 137 15.89 -25.67 -22.20
C TYR A 137 17.32 -26.01 -21.82
N PHE A 138 17.53 -26.82 -20.78
CA PHE A 138 18.87 -27.27 -20.41
C PHE A 138 19.49 -28.11 -21.52
N GLN A 139 18.72 -29.01 -22.14
CA GLN A 139 19.23 -29.81 -23.25
C GLN A 139 19.63 -28.94 -24.46
N ASN A 140 18.80 -28.00 -24.85
CA ASN A 140 19.05 -27.08 -25.95
C ASN A 140 20.33 -26.23 -25.71
N VAL A 141 20.55 -25.79 -24.47
CA VAL A 141 21.78 -25.03 -24.11
C VAL A 141 23.00 -25.96 -24.12
N TYR A 142 22.86 -27.21 -23.66
CA TYR A 142 23.93 -28.19 -23.70
C TYR A 142 24.36 -28.48 -25.15
N ASP A 143 23.39 -28.76 -26.03
CA ASP A 143 23.65 -29.02 -27.45
C ASP A 143 24.31 -27.83 -28.14
N TRP A 144 23.83 -26.60 -27.85
CA TRP A 144 24.44 -25.40 -28.38
C TRP A 144 25.87 -25.18 -27.87
N LEU A 145 26.17 -25.44 -26.59
CA LEU A 145 27.53 -25.36 -26.05
C LEU A 145 28.45 -26.37 -26.72
N THR A 146 28.01 -27.60 -26.92
CA THR A 146 28.75 -28.65 -27.61
C THR A 146 29.11 -28.26 -29.03
N ASP A 147 28.13 -27.76 -29.79
CA ASP A 147 28.35 -27.31 -31.17
C ASP A 147 29.28 -26.09 -31.25
N PHE A 148 29.17 -25.17 -30.30
CA PHE A 148 29.99 -23.93 -30.30
C PHE A 148 31.46 -24.21 -29.98
N PHE A 149 31.76 -25.16 -29.08
CA PHE A 149 33.11 -25.47 -28.65
C PHE A 149 33.72 -26.69 -29.30
N VAL A 150 33.10 -27.27 -30.31
CA VAL A 150 33.51 -28.48 -31.04
C VAL A 150 35.01 -28.41 -31.50
N ASN A 151 35.53 -27.22 -31.80
CA ASN A 151 36.91 -27.02 -32.24
C ASN A 151 37.94 -26.89 -31.10
N ASN A 152 37.49 -26.90 -29.82
CA ASN A 152 38.37 -26.77 -28.64
C ASN A 152 37.98 -27.75 -27.53
N PRO A 153 38.28 -29.05 -27.67
CA PRO A 153 37.84 -30.12 -26.77
C PRO A 153 38.14 -29.90 -25.28
N PRO A 154 39.30 -29.34 -24.87
CA PRO A 154 39.59 -29.12 -23.45
C PRO A 154 38.72 -28.00 -22.85
N VAL A 155 38.37 -27.01 -23.63
CA VAL A 155 37.45 -25.89 -23.19
C VAL A 155 36.01 -26.39 -23.14
N GLU A 156 35.61 -27.18 -24.14
CA GLU A 156 34.29 -27.82 -24.20
C GLU A 156 34.03 -28.65 -22.93
N GLN A 157 34.93 -29.58 -22.59
CA GLN A 157 34.74 -30.41 -21.40
C GLN A 157 34.68 -29.61 -20.10
N ALA A 158 35.51 -28.59 -19.96
CA ALA A 158 35.50 -27.75 -18.76
C ALA A 158 34.18 -26.99 -18.61
N ILE A 159 33.64 -26.45 -19.70
CA ILE A 159 32.37 -25.68 -19.70
C ILE A 159 31.17 -26.61 -19.48
N LEU A 160 31.15 -27.76 -20.17
CA LEU A 160 30.07 -28.74 -20.01
C LEU A 160 30.02 -29.30 -18.57
N ASN A 161 31.15 -29.59 -17.94
CA ASN A 161 31.18 -30.01 -16.54
C ASN A 161 30.61 -28.95 -15.58
N ILE A 162 30.95 -27.69 -15.78
CA ILE A 162 30.40 -26.58 -14.99
C ILE A 162 28.88 -26.44 -15.23
N TYR A 163 28.47 -26.57 -16.48
CA TYR A 163 27.07 -26.48 -16.88
C TYR A 163 26.26 -27.63 -16.28
N GLU A 164 26.68 -28.88 -16.39
CA GLU A 164 26.03 -30.06 -15.82
C GLU A 164 25.88 -29.94 -14.30
N GLN A 165 26.95 -29.56 -13.61
CA GLN A 165 26.86 -29.33 -12.15
C GLN A 165 25.85 -28.24 -11.79
N SER A 166 25.83 -27.15 -12.53
CA SER A 166 24.92 -26.05 -12.32
C SER A 166 23.45 -26.44 -12.62
N ALA A 167 23.24 -27.18 -13.70
CA ALA A 167 21.94 -27.70 -14.11
C ALA A 167 21.37 -28.69 -13.08
N GLN A 168 22.20 -29.63 -12.60
CA GLN A 168 21.81 -30.58 -11.55
C GLN A 168 21.51 -29.87 -10.23
N TYR A 169 22.31 -28.90 -9.83
CA TYR A 169 22.04 -28.12 -8.62
C TYR A 169 20.72 -27.39 -8.72
N PHE A 170 20.45 -26.78 -9.87
CA PHE A 170 19.19 -26.05 -10.11
C PHE A 170 17.98 -27.00 -10.17
N GLN A 171 18.09 -28.16 -10.82
CA GLN A 171 17.04 -29.16 -10.84
C GLN A 171 16.71 -29.69 -9.44
N ASN A 172 17.73 -30.03 -8.66
CA ASN A 172 17.56 -30.48 -7.27
C ASN A 172 16.89 -29.42 -6.39
N TRP A 173 17.32 -28.15 -6.52
CA TRP A 173 16.69 -27.04 -5.81
C TRP A 173 15.22 -26.87 -6.23
N MET A 174 14.94 -27.00 -7.50
CA MET A 174 13.59 -26.84 -8.05
C MET A 174 12.64 -27.96 -7.57
N GLU A 175 13.10 -29.22 -7.58
CA GLU A 175 12.31 -30.37 -7.14
C GLU A 175 12.13 -30.40 -5.62
N THR A 176 13.20 -30.15 -4.87
CA THR A 176 13.19 -30.30 -3.41
C THR A 176 12.59 -29.10 -2.72
N ASP A 177 12.99 -27.88 -3.09
CA ASP A 177 12.58 -26.68 -2.39
C ASP A 177 11.34 -26.03 -3.01
N LEU A 178 11.30 -25.88 -4.33
CA LEU A 178 10.26 -25.12 -4.99
C LEU A 178 8.97 -25.93 -5.15
N MET A 179 9.06 -27.19 -5.66
CA MET A 179 7.88 -28.06 -5.84
C MET A 179 7.28 -28.51 -4.52
N SER A 180 8.12 -28.82 -3.52
CA SER A 180 7.64 -29.15 -2.17
C SER A 180 6.88 -28.00 -1.53
N ASN A 181 7.37 -26.77 -1.68
CA ASN A 181 6.68 -25.58 -1.18
C ASN A 181 5.40 -25.26 -1.97
N LEU A 182 5.41 -25.43 -3.29
CA LEU A 182 4.21 -25.19 -4.13
C LEU A 182 3.10 -26.20 -3.88
N SER A 183 3.41 -27.48 -3.70
CA SER A 183 2.42 -28.51 -3.35
C SER A 183 1.78 -28.25 -1.98
N ASN A 184 2.53 -27.68 -1.04
CA ASN A 184 2.03 -27.27 0.26
C ASN A 184 1.05 -26.07 0.18
N PHE A 185 1.15 -25.22 -0.84
CA PHE A 185 0.19 -24.13 -1.08
C PHE A 185 -1.21 -24.62 -1.45
N GLN A 186 -1.34 -25.78 -2.08
CA GLN A 186 -2.65 -26.37 -2.36
C GLN A 186 -3.34 -26.93 -1.11
N ASN A 187 -2.57 -27.32 -0.11
CA ASN A 187 -3.08 -27.85 1.15
C ASN A 187 -2.95 -26.79 2.25
N PHE A 188 -3.92 -25.89 2.35
CA PHE A 188 -4.03 -24.88 3.43
C PHE A 188 -3.97 -25.47 4.86
N GLN A 189 -4.00 -26.80 5.00
CA GLN A 189 -3.94 -27.50 6.29
C GLN A 189 -2.54 -27.60 6.90
N ASN A 190 -1.47 -27.29 6.14
CA ASN A 190 -0.09 -27.44 6.61
C ASN A 190 0.65 -26.10 6.78
N ILE A 191 -0.05 -25.09 7.32
CA ILE A 191 0.52 -23.76 7.62
C ILE A 191 1.78 -23.86 8.50
N GLU A 192 1.84 -24.85 9.41
CA GLU A 192 3.03 -25.05 10.29
C GLU A 192 4.29 -25.46 9.52
N LYS A 193 4.17 -26.25 8.44
CA LYS A 193 5.33 -26.67 7.63
C LYS A 193 5.83 -25.56 6.69
N ILE A 194 4.92 -24.70 6.22
CA ILE A 194 5.26 -23.51 5.42
C ILE A 194 6.04 -22.50 6.30
N LEU A 195 5.73 -22.41 7.59
CA LEU A 195 6.42 -21.55 8.55
C LEU A 195 7.87 -21.95 8.82
N GLY A 196 8.24 -23.24 8.65
CA GLY A 196 9.57 -23.76 8.95
C GLY A 196 10.60 -23.64 7.81
N GLY A 197 10.15 -23.64 6.54
CA GLY A 197 11.04 -23.77 5.38
C GLY A 197 11.38 -22.48 4.62
N VAL A 198 10.54 -21.43 4.70
CA VAL A 198 10.72 -20.17 3.95
C VAL A 198 10.65 -18.97 4.90
N SER A 199 11.65 -18.85 5.79
CA SER A 199 11.56 -17.96 6.95
C SER A 199 11.36 -16.46 6.62
N SER A 200 11.89 -15.95 5.53
CA SER A 200 11.77 -14.51 5.21
C SER A 200 10.51 -14.16 4.40
N GLY A 201 10.15 -14.98 3.42
CA GLY A 201 8.98 -14.72 2.57
C GLY A 201 7.65 -14.89 3.31
N VAL A 202 7.54 -15.96 4.10
CA VAL A 202 6.33 -16.24 4.91
C VAL A 202 6.14 -15.21 6.01
N MET A 203 7.24 -14.78 6.67
CA MET A 203 7.17 -13.72 7.68
C MET A 203 6.68 -12.40 7.09
N ASN A 204 7.06 -12.09 5.85
CA ASN A 204 6.55 -10.94 5.12
C ASN A 204 5.06 -11.07 4.80
N LEU A 205 4.58 -12.26 4.40
CA LEU A 205 3.16 -12.51 4.13
C LEU A 205 2.32 -12.41 5.41
N ILE A 206 2.78 -12.96 6.53
CA ILE A 206 2.11 -12.84 7.84
C ILE A 206 2.03 -11.37 8.25
N THR A 207 3.13 -10.63 8.09
CA THR A 207 3.17 -9.20 8.41
C THR A 207 2.23 -8.41 7.51
N LEU A 208 2.17 -8.72 6.21
CA LEU A 208 1.27 -8.10 5.26
C LEU A 208 -0.19 -8.40 5.61
N THR A 209 -0.52 -9.66 5.91
CA THR A 209 -1.88 -10.08 6.32
C THR A 209 -2.31 -9.39 7.61
N LYS A 210 -1.45 -9.36 8.63
CA LYS A 210 -1.69 -8.63 9.87
C LYS A 210 -1.96 -7.14 9.60
N ASN A 211 -1.10 -6.50 8.81
CA ASN A 211 -1.25 -5.08 8.48
C ASN A 211 -2.51 -4.81 7.66
N LEU A 212 -2.90 -5.73 6.78
CA LEU A 212 -4.14 -5.65 6.02
C LEU A 212 -5.37 -5.76 6.93
N LEU A 213 -5.39 -6.71 7.88
CA LEU A 213 -6.49 -6.86 8.84
C LEU A 213 -6.67 -5.62 9.71
N ILE A 214 -5.57 -5.08 10.25
CA ILE A 214 -5.60 -3.83 11.02
C ILE A 214 -6.03 -2.67 10.11
N GLY A 215 -5.49 -2.61 8.89
CA GLY A 215 -5.86 -1.62 7.87
C GLY A 215 -7.36 -1.65 7.53
N LEU A 216 -7.96 -2.83 7.52
CA LEU A 216 -9.39 -3.02 7.27
C LEU A 216 -10.25 -2.42 8.39
N ILE A 217 -9.84 -2.60 9.65
CA ILE A 217 -10.48 -1.96 10.82
C ILE A 217 -10.34 -0.43 10.71
N VAL A 218 -9.15 0.06 10.38
CA VAL A 218 -8.90 1.49 10.17
C VAL A 218 -9.72 2.04 9.00
N MET A 219 -9.86 1.30 7.91
CA MET A 219 -10.71 1.65 6.77
C MET A 219 -12.17 1.86 7.21
N ILE A 220 -12.73 0.90 7.94
CA ILE A 220 -14.10 0.97 8.46
C ILE A 220 -14.27 2.24 9.32
N TYR A 221 -13.34 2.47 10.22
CA TYR A 221 -13.35 3.65 11.09
C TYR A 221 -13.29 4.95 10.27
N LEU A 222 -12.34 5.07 9.34
CA LEU A 222 -12.15 6.25 8.51
C LEU A 222 -13.35 6.53 7.60
N LEU A 223 -13.99 5.51 7.01
CA LEU A 223 -15.19 5.68 6.20
C LEU A 223 -16.34 6.30 7.00
N ASN A 224 -16.49 5.88 8.27
CA ASN A 224 -17.55 6.39 9.13
C ASN A 224 -17.30 7.82 9.65
N ILE A 225 -16.03 8.19 9.89
CA ILE A 225 -15.67 9.51 10.46
C ILE A 225 -15.13 10.51 9.45
N LYS A 226 -15.08 10.17 8.15
CA LYS A 226 -14.44 10.99 7.11
C LYS A 226 -14.92 12.45 7.09
N GLU A 227 -16.20 12.69 7.37
CA GLU A 227 -16.77 14.04 7.39
C GLU A 227 -16.27 14.83 8.61
N SER A 228 -16.27 14.20 9.78
CA SER A 228 -15.76 14.78 11.02
C SER A 228 -14.25 15.04 10.93
N LEU A 229 -13.49 14.07 10.40
CA LEU A 229 -12.04 14.20 10.20
C LEU A 229 -11.70 15.36 9.24
N SER A 230 -12.45 15.49 8.14
CA SER A 230 -12.28 16.60 7.20
C SER A 230 -12.61 17.96 7.85
N ALA A 231 -13.64 18.02 8.70
CA ALA A 231 -14.00 19.25 9.42
C ALA A 231 -12.92 19.63 10.46
N GLN A 232 -12.44 18.64 11.23
CA GLN A 232 -11.34 18.84 12.20
C GLN A 232 -10.06 19.28 11.52
N GLY A 233 -9.68 18.64 10.39
CA GLY A 233 -8.51 19.02 9.60
C GLY A 233 -8.59 20.48 9.10
N LYS A 234 -9.75 20.89 8.60
CA LYS A 234 -9.96 22.32 8.24
C LYS A 234 -9.81 23.22 9.45
N LYS A 235 -10.45 22.91 10.58
CA LYS A 235 -10.35 23.70 11.80
C LYS A 235 -8.90 23.85 12.26
N PHE A 236 -8.11 22.79 12.19
CA PHE A 236 -6.69 22.80 12.52
C PHE A 236 -5.90 23.75 11.60
N ILE A 237 -6.12 23.67 10.28
CA ILE A 237 -5.45 24.54 9.30
C ILE A 237 -5.79 26.01 9.55
N TYR A 238 -7.07 26.34 9.80
CA TYR A 238 -7.50 27.70 10.11
C TYR A 238 -7.02 28.20 11.48
N SER A 239 -6.64 27.31 12.40
CA SER A 239 -6.09 27.69 13.70
C SER A 239 -4.60 28.08 13.64
N ILE A 240 -3.85 27.49 12.71
CA ILE A 240 -2.38 27.69 12.63
C ILE A 240 -2.02 28.73 11.59
N LEU A 241 -2.75 28.79 10.48
CA LEU A 241 -2.40 29.65 9.34
C LEU A 241 -3.27 30.90 9.28
N PRO A 242 -2.73 32.05 8.80
CA PRO A 242 -3.53 33.22 8.53
C PRO A 242 -4.57 32.93 7.45
N LEU A 243 -5.73 33.60 7.50
CA LEU A 243 -6.93 33.31 6.71
C LEU A 243 -6.66 33.15 5.20
N LYS A 244 -5.80 34.00 4.63
CA LYS A 244 -5.41 33.91 3.20
C LYS A 244 -4.68 32.62 2.87
N ALA A 245 -3.68 32.24 3.66
CA ALA A 245 -2.92 31.02 3.47
C ALA A 245 -3.77 29.76 3.74
N ALA A 246 -4.60 29.78 4.79
CA ALA A 246 -5.51 28.70 5.11
C ALA A 246 -6.51 28.41 3.97
N ASN A 247 -7.06 29.44 3.33
CA ASN A 247 -7.96 29.28 2.18
C ASN A 247 -7.27 28.65 0.97
N ILE A 248 -6.01 29.03 0.70
CA ILE A 248 -5.22 28.43 -0.37
C ILE A 248 -4.99 26.95 -0.08
N VAL A 249 -4.48 26.62 1.10
CA VAL A 249 -4.18 25.23 1.49
C VAL A 249 -5.43 24.36 1.45
N VAL A 250 -6.57 24.80 1.99
CA VAL A 250 -7.81 24.07 1.94
C VAL A 250 -8.35 23.93 0.51
N GLY A 251 -8.12 24.94 -0.34
CA GLY A 251 -8.42 24.91 -1.77
C GLY A 251 -7.62 23.81 -2.48
N GLU A 252 -6.32 23.76 -2.27
CA GLU A 252 -5.41 22.75 -2.84
C GLU A 252 -5.79 21.34 -2.38
N PHE A 253 -6.06 21.12 -1.11
CA PHE A 253 -6.54 19.80 -0.64
C PHE A 253 -7.85 19.36 -1.30
N ARG A 254 -8.76 20.30 -1.56
CA ARG A 254 -10.01 20.02 -2.28
C ARG A 254 -9.76 19.67 -3.73
N PHE A 255 -8.84 20.38 -4.39
CA PHE A 255 -8.41 20.11 -5.76
C PHE A 255 -7.75 18.73 -5.87
N ILE A 256 -6.76 18.44 -5.01
CA ILE A 256 -6.08 17.15 -4.93
C ILE A 256 -7.09 16.01 -4.76
N LYS A 257 -8.01 16.13 -3.78
CA LYS A 257 -9.06 15.12 -3.57
C LYS A 257 -9.90 14.90 -4.83
N LYS A 258 -10.30 15.97 -5.54
CA LYS A 258 -11.10 15.87 -6.77
C LYS A 258 -10.32 15.21 -7.90
N ALA A 259 -9.05 15.59 -8.09
CA ALA A 259 -8.17 15.03 -9.12
C ALA A 259 -7.93 13.52 -8.89
N PHE A 260 -7.55 13.12 -7.67
CA PHE A 260 -7.33 11.71 -7.34
C PHE A 260 -8.60 10.87 -7.43
N SER A 261 -9.73 11.38 -6.95
CA SER A 261 -11.01 10.66 -7.06
C SER A 261 -11.42 10.49 -8.52
N GLY A 262 -11.25 11.51 -9.34
CA GLY A 262 -11.51 11.45 -10.79
C GLY A 262 -10.60 10.44 -11.49
N PHE A 263 -9.30 10.45 -11.16
CA PHE A 263 -8.33 9.51 -11.71
C PHE A 263 -8.69 8.04 -11.37
N ILE A 264 -9.03 7.75 -10.12
CA ILE A 264 -9.39 6.38 -9.71
C ILE A 264 -10.67 5.92 -10.41
N ILE A 265 -11.70 6.76 -10.45
CA ILE A 265 -12.95 6.42 -11.14
C ILE A 265 -12.70 6.22 -12.63
N GLY A 266 -11.90 7.09 -13.26
CA GLY A 266 -11.50 6.96 -14.66
C GLY A 266 -10.77 5.65 -14.95
N LYS A 267 -9.81 5.25 -14.08
CA LYS A 267 -9.09 3.98 -14.22
C LYS A 267 -9.98 2.75 -14.01
N LEU A 268 -10.94 2.81 -13.09
CA LEU A 268 -11.90 1.73 -12.91
C LEU A 268 -12.80 1.54 -14.14
N ILE A 269 -13.26 2.65 -14.74
CA ILE A 269 -14.08 2.61 -15.96
C ILE A 269 -13.24 2.09 -17.13
N ASP A 270 -12.02 2.59 -17.31
CA ASP A 270 -11.08 2.14 -18.33
C ASP A 270 -10.82 0.63 -18.25
N SER A 271 -10.48 0.14 -17.06
CA SER A 271 -10.27 -1.30 -16.82
C SER A 271 -11.53 -2.13 -17.08
N LEU A 272 -12.71 -1.60 -16.75
CA LEU A 272 -13.99 -2.27 -17.02
C LEU A 272 -14.25 -2.38 -18.52
N ILE A 273 -14.02 -1.30 -19.28
CA ILE A 273 -14.19 -1.29 -20.73
C ILE A 273 -13.24 -2.28 -21.39
N ILE A 274 -11.95 -2.23 -21.02
CA ILE A 274 -10.94 -3.18 -21.55
C ILE A 274 -11.32 -4.63 -21.19
N GLY A 275 -11.73 -4.89 -19.96
CA GLY A 275 -12.16 -6.22 -19.52
C GLY A 275 -13.35 -6.76 -20.35
N ILE A 276 -14.33 -5.92 -20.63
CA ILE A 276 -15.48 -6.28 -21.49
C ILE A 276 -15.03 -6.55 -22.93
N LEU A 277 -14.17 -5.69 -23.49
CA LEU A 277 -13.67 -5.87 -24.86
C LEU A 277 -12.80 -7.13 -25.01
N CYS A 278 -12.05 -7.51 -23.98
CA CYS A 278 -11.26 -8.74 -23.99
C CYS A 278 -12.11 -10.02 -23.77
N PHE A 279 -13.31 -9.88 -23.23
CA PHE A 279 -14.20 -11.00 -22.97
C PHE A 279 -15.06 -11.35 -24.21
N ILE A 280 -15.34 -10.37 -25.08
CA ILE A 280 -16.07 -10.54 -26.34
C ILE A 280 -15.13 -11.08 -27.43
#